data_a44d811c7fd2e89f2767d6771f414f0c
#
_entry.id   a44d811c7fd2e89f2767d6771f414f0c
#
_cell.length_a   1.000
_cell.length_b   1.000
_cell.length_c   1.000
_cell.angle_alpha   90.00
_cell.angle_beta   90.00
_cell.angle_gamma   90.00
#
_symmetry.space_group_name_H-M   'P 1'
#
loop_
_entity.id
_entity.type
_entity.pdbx_description
1 polymer ?
#
loop_
_entity_poly.entity_id
_entity_poly.type
_entity_poly.pdbx_seq_one_letter_code
_entity_poly.pdbx_strand_id
1 'polypeptide(L)'
;MRAAPWLLALVCSCVSAQSLEPGRWQFDSVMTMVGLGKPQTNSVQRCVTKEEAADAERWTGRKLVRTDCKMTVRSKTSTSMRWALDCPKSGTHGTGSAKIGRGTMTSEQHMTGELQGRTYEMEIRTTGKRLGPCKS
;
A
#
# COMPACT_ATOMS: atom_id res chain seq x y z
N MET A 1 39.68 -46.44 -0.56
CA MET A 1 38.60 -45.70 -1.25
C MET A 1 37.75 -45.01 -0.19
N ARG A 2 37.89 -43.71 -0.05
CA ARG A 2 37.14 -42.91 0.94
C ARG A 2 36.05 -42.16 0.21
N ALA A 3 34.78 -42.51 0.45
CA ALA A 3 33.64 -41.83 -0.04
C ALA A 3 33.40 -40.56 0.78
N ALA A 4 33.46 -39.39 0.16
CA ALA A 4 33.09 -38.13 0.77
C ALA A 4 31.58 -37.94 0.66
N PRO A 5 30.86 -37.60 1.75
CA PRO A 5 29.45 -37.25 1.66
C PRO A 5 29.30 -35.82 1.17
N TRP A 6 28.63 -35.65 0.06
CA TRP A 6 28.19 -34.35 -0.44
C TRP A 6 27.04 -33.85 0.41
N LEU A 7 27.30 -32.87 1.26
CA LEU A 7 26.28 -32.11 1.97
C LEU A 7 25.58 -31.20 0.96
N LEU A 8 24.37 -31.58 0.55
CA LEU A 8 23.43 -30.69 -0.14
C LEU A 8 22.97 -29.64 0.89
N ALA A 9 23.53 -28.45 0.80
CA ALA A 9 22.99 -27.30 1.50
C ALA A 9 21.65 -26.91 0.84
N LEU A 10 20.57 -27.23 1.51
CA LEU A 10 19.23 -26.70 1.17
C LEU A 10 19.24 -25.19 1.42
N VAL A 11 19.42 -24.41 0.38
CA VAL A 11 19.22 -22.96 0.43
C VAL A 11 17.71 -22.74 0.53
N CYS A 12 17.23 -22.55 1.75
CA CYS A 12 15.87 -22.12 2.01
C CYS A 12 15.76 -20.69 1.49
N SER A 13 15.26 -20.53 0.27
CA SER A 13 14.89 -19.22 -0.28
C SER A 13 13.67 -18.74 0.49
N CYS A 14 13.87 -17.98 1.56
CA CYS A 14 12.82 -17.24 2.23
C CYS A 14 12.24 -16.24 1.22
N VAL A 15 11.16 -16.60 0.59
CA VAL A 15 10.32 -15.66 -0.16
C VAL A 15 9.78 -14.68 0.88
N SER A 16 10.42 -13.52 0.99
CA SER A 16 9.94 -12.44 1.84
C SER A 16 8.58 -12.01 1.32
N ALA A 17 7.52 -12.38 2.05
CA ALA A 17 6.20 -11.85 1.77
C ALA A 17 6.24 -10.33 1.92
N GLN A 18 5.57 -9.62 1.01
CA GLN A 18 5.47 -8.17 1.07
C GLN A 18 4.73 -7.76 2.35
N SER A 19 5.45 -7.15 3.28
CA SER A 19 4.90 -6.72 4.57
C SER A 19 5.62 -5.47 5.06
N LEU A 20 4.87 -4.63 5.76
CA LEU A 20 5.46 -3.56 6.55
C LEU A 20 6.14 -4.15 7.80
N GLU A 21 7.14 -3.47 8.33
CA GLU A 21 7.63 -3.80 9.66
C GLU A 21 6.60 -3.40 10.72
N PRO A 22 6.24 -4.28 11.66
CA PRO A 22 5.40 -3.90 12.79
C PRO A 22 6.03 -2.78 13.61
N GLY A 23 5.21 -1.89 14.16
CA GLY A 23 5.69 -0.80 14.99
C GLY A 23 4.81 0.44 14.92
N ARG A 24 5.29 1.50 15.53
CA ARG A 24 4.67 2.81 15.45
C ARG A 24 5.12 3.50 14.17
N TRP A 25 4.14 3.94 13.40
CA TRP A 25 4.34 4.59 12.11
C TRP A 25 3.71 5.97 12.10
N GLN A 26 4.35 6.86 11.36
CA GLN A 26 3.76 8.12 10.92
C GLN A 26 3.43 8.02 9.44
N PHE A 27 2.20 8.38 9.09
CA PHE A 27 1.72 8.44 7.71
C PHE A 27 1.33 9.87 7.39
N ASP A 28 1.96 10.41 6.37
CA ASP A 28 1.67 11.75 5.85
C ASP A 28 1.06 11.60 4.46
N SER A 29 -0.13 12.13 4.27
CA SER A 29 -0.89 12.04 3.03
C SER A 29 -1.17 13.41 2.47
N VAL A 30 -1.03 13.54 1.17
CA VAL A 30 -1.42 14.72 0.41
C VAL A 30 -2.45 14.30 -0.63
N MET A 31 -3.63 14.90 -0.58
CA MET A 31 -4.70 14.72 -1.54
C MET A 31 -4.84 15.97 -2.39
N THR A 32 -4.77 15.82 -3.69
CA THR A 32 -4.95 16.90 -4.66
C THR A 32 -6.12 16.58 -5.57
N MET A 33 -7.07 17.49 -5.68
CA MET A 33 -8.11 17.42 -6.69
C MET A 33 -7.74 18.39 -7.81
N VAL A 34 -7.56 17.85 -9.02
CA VAL A 34 -7.15 18.64 -10.18
C VAL A 34 -8.21 19.69 -10.51
N GLY A 35 -7.81 20.94 -10.56
CA GLY A 35 -8.71 22.06 -10.86
C GLY A 35 -9.58 22.54 -9.68
N LEU A 36 -9.46 21.96 -8.50
CA LEU A 36 -10.27 22.31 -7.34
C LEU A 36 -9.42 22.62 -6.09
N GLY A 37 -8.88 23.84 -6.06
CA GLY A 37 -8.35 24.41 -4.82
C GLY A 37 -6.97 23.90 -4.39
N LYS A 38 -6.66 24.07 -3.11
CA LYS A 38 -5.36 23.72 -2.53
C LYS A 38 -5.30 22.24 -2.14
N PRO A 39 -4.12 21.60 -2.22
CA PRO A 39 -3.93 20.26 -1.69
C PRO A 39 -4.33 20.16 -0.21
N GLN A 40 -4.95 19.05 0.15
CA GLN A 40 -5.26 18.73 1.54
C GLN A 40 -4.20 17.79 2.09
N THR A 41 -3.68 18.11 3.25
CA THR A 41 -2.68 17.30 3.94
C THR A 41 -3.26 16.68 5.21
N ASN A 42 -2.86 15.46 5.49
CA ASN A 42 -3.22 14.77 6.71
C ASN A 42 -1.99 14.03 7.24
N SER A 43 -1.79 14.06 8.55
CA SER A 43 -0.72 13.35 9.24
C SER A 43 -1.29 12.54 10.38
N VAL A 44 -0.95 11.27 10.43
CA VAL A 44 -1.48 10.33 11.43
C VAL A 44 -0.35 9.46 11.95
N GLN A 45 -0.29 9.26 13.28
CA GLN A 45 0.57 8.26 13.90
C GLN A 45 -0.29 7.11 14.43
N ARG A 46 0.12 5.90 14.15
CA ARG A 46 -0.55 4.69 14.67
C ARG A 46 0.41 3.53 14.84
N CYS A 47 0.02 2.60 15.68
CA CYS A 47 0.67 1.30 15.79
C CYS A 47 0.20 0.39 14.65
N VAL A 48 1.13 -0.21 13.92
CA VAL A 48 0.89 -1.26 12.94
C VAL A 48 1.26 -2.58 13.59
N THR A 49 0.27 -3.45 13.80
CA THR A 49 0.48 -4.77 14.40
C THR A 49 1.12 -5.73 13.40
N LYS A 50 1.59 -6.89 13.87
CA LYS A 50 2.12 -7.93 12.98
C LYS A 50 1.10 -8.40 11.95
N GLU A 51 -0.14 -8.56 12.38
CA GLU A 51 -1.26 -9.00 11.53
C GLU A 51 -1.59 -7.96 10.45
N GLU A 52 -1.62 -6.69 10.82
CA GLU A 52 -1.83 -5.59 9.87
C GLU A 52 -0.66 -5.44 8.91
N ALA A 53 0.57 -5.56 9.41
CA ALA A 53 1.78 -5.46 8.61
C ALA A 53 1.87 -6.54 7.53
N ALA A 54 1.40 -7.75 7.84
CA ALA A 54 1.38 -8.88 6.91
C ALA A 54 0.26 -8.77 5.85
N ASP A 55 -0.77 -7.98 6.12
CA ASP A 55 -1.91 -7.80 5.21
C ASP A 55 -1.70 -6.58 4.32
N ALA A 56 -1.10 -6.78 3.15
CA ALA A 56 -0.84 -5.73 2.18
C ALA A 56 -2.11 -4.98 1.74
N GLU A 57 -3.26 -5.64 1.76
CA GLU A 57 -4.54 -5.04 1.37
C GLU A 57 -5.05 -4.03 2.40
N ARG A 58 -4.68 -4.19 3.67
CA ARG A 58 -5.07 -3.26 4.73
C ARG A 58 -4.38 -1.90 4.62
N TRP A 59 -3.10 -1.90 4.35
CA TRP A 59 -2.35 -0.63 4.28
C TRP A 59 -2.35 0.01 2.89
N THR A 60 -2.77 -0.70 1.86
CA THR A 60 -3.02 -0.13 0.51
C THR A 60 -4.37 0.57 0.39
N GLY A 61 -5.19 0.55 1.44
CA GLY A 61 -6.48 1.25 1.49
C GLY A 61 -7.66 0.43 1.00
N ARG A 62 -7.53 -0.88 0.74
CA ARG A 62 -8.66 -1.72 0.29
C ARG A 62 -9.86 -1.67 1.24
N LYS A 63 -9.62 -1.55 2.55
CA LYS A 63 -10.70 -1.40 3.54
C LYS A 63 -11.38 -0.03 3.53
N LEU A 64 -10.75 0.97 2.94
CA LEU A 64 -11.34 2.29 2.74
C LEU A 64 -12.17 2.37 1.46
N VAL A 65 -12.06 1.35 0.63
CA VAL A 65 -12.83 1.24 -0.61
C VAL A 65 -14.25 0.83 -0.29
N ARG A 66 -15.20 1.54 -0.84
CA ARG A 66 -16.63 1.21 -0.70
C ARG A 66 -16.89 -0.22 -1.17
N THR A 67 -17.89 -0.87 -0.59
CA THR A 67 -18.23 -2.28 -0.87
C THR A 67 -18.61 -2.57 -2.33
N ASP A 68 -18.92 -1.54 -3.12
CA ASP A 68 -19.23 -1.62 -4.54
C ASP A 68 -18.00 -1.50 -5.46
N CYS A 69 -16.80 -1.30 -4.89
CA CYS A 69 -15.57 -1.16 -5.64
C CYS A 69 -14.81 -2.48 -5.73
N LYS A 70 -14.25 -2.75 -6.90
CA LYS A 70 -13.39 -3.90 -7.15
C LYS A 70 -11.94 -3.45 -7.29
N MET A 71 -11.05 -4.03 -6.51
CA MET A 71 -9.62 -3.86 -6.61
C MET A 71 -9.00 -5.06 -7.30
N THR A 72 -8.18 -4.82 -8.30
CA THR A 72 -7.43 -5.85 -9.03
C THR A 72 -5.94 -5.58 -8.89
N VAL A 73 -5.20 -6.53 -8.32
CA VAL A 73 -3.73 -6.46 -8.26
C VAL A 73 -3.16 -6.74 -9.65
N ARG A 74 -2.41 -5.79 -10.19
CA ARG A 74 -1.79 -5.86 -11.51
C ARG A 74 -0.39 -6.46 -11.46
N SER A 75 0.38 -6.11 -10.45
CA SER A 75 1.71 -6.66 -10.21
C SER A 75 2.04 -6.60 -8.74
N LYS A 76 2.84 -7.54 -8.27
CA LYS A 76 3.28 -7.64 -6.89
C LYS A 76 4.69 -8.23 -6.84
N THR A 77 5.58 -7.55 -6.13
CA THR A 77 6.92 -8.04 -5.78
C THR A 77 7.08 -8.05 -4.26
N SER A 78 8.23 -8.41 -3.74
CA SER A 78 8.51 -8.34 -2.30
C SER A 78 8.52 -6.91 -1.74
N THR A 79 8.67 -5.89 -2.59
CA THR A 79 8.84 -4.48 -2.17
C THR A 79 7.88 -3.52 -2.87
N SER A 80 7.06 -3.98 -3.80
CA SER A 80 6.15 -3.12 -4.55
C SER A 80 4.85 -3.82 -4.92
N MET A 81 3.81 -3.02 -5.06
CA MET A 81 2.50 -3.48 -5.56
C MET A 81 1.89 -2.41 -6.45
N ARG A 82 1.18 -2.86 -7.49
CA ARG A 82 0.36 -2.00 -8.35
C ARG A 82 -1.03 -2.61 -8.47
N TRP A 83 -2.03 -1.77 -8.46
CA TRP A 83 -3.43 -2.20 -8.55
C TRP A 83 -4.27 -1.26 -9.40
N ALA A 84 -5.41 -1.74 -9.82
CA ALA A 84 -6.48 -0.96 -10.40
C ALA A 84 -7.72 -1.02 -9.51
N LEU A 85 -8.48 0.05 -9.48
CA LEU A 85 -9.73 0.19 -8.76
C LEU A 85 -10.85 0.50 -9.74
N ASP A 86 -11.97 -0.18 -9.61
CA ASP A 86 -13.19 0.06 -10.38
C ASP A 86 -14.41 0.08 -9.46
N CYS A 87 -15.11 1.19 -9.46
CA CYS A 87 -16.31 1.44 -8.66
C CYS A 87 -17.48 1.77 -9.59
N PRO A 88 -18.15 0.76 -10.19
CA PRO A 88 -19.13 0.99 -11.24
C PRO A 88 -20.33 1.82 -10.81
N LYS A 89 -20.77 1.71 -9.54
CA LYS A 89 -21.92 2.49 -9.04
C LYS A 89 -21.65 3.99 -8.92
N SER A 90 -20.41 4.37 -8.64
CA SER A 90 -20.01 5.77 -8.52
C SER A 90 -19.33 6.33 -9.78
N GLY A 91 -19.11 5.49 -10.80
CA GLY A 91 -18.34 5.87 -11.99
C GLY A 91 -16.89 6.20 -11.70
N THR A 92 -16.35 5.73 -10.58
CA THR A 92 -14.97 6.01 -10.18
C THR A 92 -14.04 4.89 -10.64
N HIS A 93 -12.95 5.27 -11.27
CA HIS A 93 -11.87 4.39 -11.71
C HIS A 93 -10.54 4.91 -11.19
N GLY A 94 -9.61 4.02 -10.93
CA GLY A 94 -8.31 4.46 -10.48
C GLY A 94 -7.23 3.42 -10.61
N THR A 95 -6.02 3.88 -10.39
CA THR A 95 -4.82 3.06 -10.27
C THR A 95 -4.06 3.45 -9.03
N GLY A 96 -3.31 2.51 -8.49
CA GLY A 96 -2.46 2.77 -7.35
C GLY A 96 -1.17 2.00 -7.43
N SER A 97 -0.19 2.47 -6.71
CA SER A 97 1.08 1.80 -6.50
C SER A 97 1.58 2.05 -5.09
N ALA A 98 2.32 1.09 -4.57
CA ALA A 98 3.00 1.22 -3.28
C ALA A 98 4.39 0.61 -3.36
N LYS A 99 5.33 1.19 -2.64
CA LYS A 99 6.67 0.69 -2.44
C LYS A 99 6.97 0.62 -0.95
N ILE A 100 7.61 -0.46 -0.53
CA ILE A 100 8.04 -0.69 0.84
C ILE A 100 9.56 -0.75 0.86
N GLY A 101 10.17 0.07 1.70
CA GLY A 101 11.56 0.00 2.07
C GLY A 101 11.72 -0.41 3.54
N ARG A 102 12.95 -0.42 4.02
CA ARG A 102 13.23 -0.65 5.43
C ARG A 102 12.74 0.56 6.25
N GLY A 103 11.68 0.35 7.04
CA GLY A 103 11.08 1.39 7.86
C GLY A 103 10.45 2.54 7.07
N THR A 104 10.19 2.37 5.79
CA THR A 104 9.57 3.37 4.91
C THR A 104 8.50 2.76 4.02
N MET A 105 7.54 3.56 3.63
CA MET A 105 6.52 3.22 2.66
C MET A 105 6.16 4.45 1.83
N THR A 106 5.93 4.27 0.56
CA THR A 106 5.34 5.29 -0.30
C THR A 106 4.17 4.68 -1.06
N SER A 107 3.12 5.45 -1.26
CA SER A 107 1.94 5.04 -2.03
C SER A 107 1.44 6.21 -2.85
N GLU A 108 1.05 5.95 -4.08
CA GLU A 108 0.42 6.90 -4.98
C GLU A 108 -0.88 6.29 -5.51
N GLN A 109 -1.94 7.06 -5.49
CA GLN A 109 -3.23 6.69 -6.07
C GLN A 109 -3.71 7.81 -6.98
N HIS A 110 -4.18 7.43 -8.15
CA HIS A 110 -4.79 8.33 -9.10
C HIS A 110 -6.20 7.83 -9.40
N MET A 111 -7.18 8.68 -9.21
CA MET A 111 -8.59 8.33 -9.37
C MET A 111 -9.31 9.36 -10.23
N THR A 112 -10.18 8.89 -11.09
CA THR A 112 -11.10 9.70 -11.88
C THR A 112 -12.53 9.26 -11.60
N GLY A 113 -13.46 10.18 -11.64
CA GLY A 113 -14.87 9.86 -11.43
C GLY A 113 -15.78 11.02 -11.81
N GLU A 114 -17.05 10.84 -11.54
CA GLU A 114 -18.06 11.86 -11.75
C GLU A 114 -18.71 12.26 -10.43
N LEU A 115 -18.84 13.53 -10.21
CA LEU A 115 -19.55 14.12 -9.08
C LEU A 115 -20.48 15.21 -9.59
N GLN A 116 -21.78 15.04 -9.37
CA GLN A 116 -22.81 15.99 -9.82
C GLN A 116 -22.71 16.33 -11.32
N GLY A 117 -22.47 15.31 -12.18
CA GLY A 117 -22.34 15.47 -13.63
C GLY A 117 -21.04 16.12 -14.10
N ARG A 118 -20.08 16.31 -13.20
CA ARG A 118 -18.74 16.82 -13.53
C ARG A 118 -17.68 15.76 -13.28
N THR A 119 -16.78 15.60 -14.23
CA THR A 119 -15.60 14.74 -14.06
C THR A 119 -14.65 15.39 -13.07
N TYR A 120 -14.16 14.60 -12.13
CA TYR A 120 -13.07 14.99 -11.24
C TYR A 120 -11.87 14.05 -11.40
N GLU A 121 -10.72 14.57 -11.09
CA GLU A 121 -9.47 13.84 -11.04
C GLU A 121 -8.83 14.09 -9.67
N MET A 122 -8.44 13.02 -8.99
CA MET A 122 -7.88 13.07 -7.65
C MET A 122 -6.59 12.26 -7.58
N GLU A 123 -5.59 12.86 -6.98
CA GLU A 123 -4.31 12.21 -6.69
C GLU A 123 -4.09 12.18 -5.17
N ILE A 124 -3.71 11.02 -4.65
CA ILE A 124 -3.35 10.84 -3.24
C ILE A 124 -1.94 10.29 -3.19
N ARG A 125 -1.07 10.98 -2.48
CA ARG A 125 0.29 10.52 -2.17
C ARG A 125 0.42 10.34 -0.68
N THR A 126 0.90 9.18 -0.28
CA THR A 126 1.13 8.85 1.13
C THR A 126 2.58 8.42 1.32
N THR A 127 3.23 8.96 2.33
CA THR A 127 4.53 8.52 2.81
C THR A 127 4.39 7.98 4.22
N GLY A 128 5.00 6.85 4.50
CA GLY A 128 5.04 6.25 5.82
C GLY A 128 6.47 6.14 6.32
N LYS A 129 6.67 6.41 7.59
CA LYS A 129 7.94 6.25 8.28
C LYS A 129 7.73 5.53 9.62
N ARG A 130 8.49 4.46 9.82
CA ARG A 130 8.50 3.77 11.11
C ARG A 130 9.27 4.60 12.12
N LEU A 131 8.67 4.85 13.27
CA LEU A 131 9.25 5.65 14.35
C LEU A 131 9.92 4.78 15.43
N GLY A 132 9.54 3.51 15.52
CA GLY A 132 10.03 2.60 16.54
C GLY A 132 9.00 1.51 16.87
N PRO A 133 9.19 0.76 17.97
CA PRO A 133 8.22 -0.22 18.41
C PRO A 133 6.92 0.45 18.87
N CYS A 134 5.81 -0.30 18.81
CA CYS A 134 4.57 0.12 19.47
C CYS A 134 4.79 0.22 20.98
N LYS A 135 4.25 1.25 21.60
CA LYS A 135 4.20 1.33 23.07
C LYS A 135 3.11 0.37 23.57
N SER A 136 3.50 -0.46 24.49
CA SER A 136 2.56 -1.30 25.24
C SER A 136 1.70 -0.46 26.20
#